data_213f191808697f5fc7db87ef6dcb7635
#
_entry.id   213f191808697f5fc7db87ef6dcb7635
#
_cell.length_a   1.000
_cell.length_b   1.000
_cell.length_c   1.000
_cell.angle_alpha   90.00
_cell.angle_beta   90.00
_cell.angle_gamma   90.00
#
_symmetry.space_group_name_H-M   'P 1'
#
loop_
_entity.id
_entity.type
_entity.pdbx_description
1 polymer ?
#
loop_
_entity_poly.entity_id
_entity_poly.type
_entity_poly.pdbx_seq_one_letter_code
_entity_poly.pdbx_strand_id
1 'polypeptide(L)'
;STPGDWQALVDGAAAAEAAGYLRVVGVWSHLARADEPGHPSCARQLENFRSAAGIARRAGLAPDVLHLSNSAATLTLPEAHFDLVRPGLAVYGLSPVPDLAGSAEPGLRPAMTLTARLASVKRVPAGQGVSYGHRYRTARETTLGLVPLGYADGVPRHASQAGPVLVAGRQHTVAGTVCMDQFVVDLGDAPAAPGDEVVLFGPGDRGEPGAADWARAAHTISHEIVTRIGARVPRTYTGLSAPGDR
;
A
#
# COMPACT_ATOMS: atom_id res chain seq x y z
N SER A 1 -10.85 -9.51 22.18
CA SER A 1 -10.80 -10.36 23.38
C SER A 1 -9.69 -11.37 23.25
N THR A 2 -9.12 -11.75 24.35
CA THR A 2 -8.17 -12.85 24.45
C THR A 2 -8.91 -14.19 24.49
N PRO A 3 -8.26 -15.35 24.24
CA PRO A 3 -8.90 -16.64 24.42
C PRO A 3 -9.46 -16.86 25.84
N GLY A 4 -8.87 -16.26 26.88
CA GLY A 4 -9.35 -16.34 28.26
C GLY A 4 -10.66 -15.59 28.50
N ASP A 5 -10.88 -14.47 27.78
CA ASP A 5 -12.08 -13.64 27.94
C ASP A 5 -13.21 -14.04 26.98
N TRP A 6 -12.94 -14.95 26.04
CA TRP A 6 -13.84 -15.26 24.94
C TRP A 6 -15.16 -15.86 25.40
N GLN A 7 -15.12 -16.78 26.38
CA GLN A 7 -16.32 -17.41 26.92
C GLN A 7 -17.26 -16.37 27.53
N ALA A 8 -16.74 -15.48 28.38
CA ALA A 8 -17.55 -14.44 29.02
C ALA A 8 -18.17 -13.46 28.00
N LEU A 9 -17.41 -13.12 26.95
CA LEU A 9 -17.94 -12.29 25.85
C LEU A 9 -19.08 -13.01 25.12
N VAL A 10 -18.93 -14.27 24.82
CA VAL A 10 -19.92 -15.09 24.11
C VAL A 10 -21.19 -15.25 24.97
N ASP A 11 -21.04 -15.53 26.26
CA ASP A 11 -22.17 -15.68 27.17
C ASP A 11 -22.96 -14.35 27.29
N GLY A 12 -22.25 -13.22 27.40
CA GLY A 12 -22.89 -11.90 27.40
C GLY A 12 -23.61 -11.58 26.09
N ALA A 13 -23.00 -11.92 24.94
CA ALA A 13 -23.60 -11.72 23.64
C ALA A 13 -24.86 -12.59 23.44
N ALA A 14 -24.80 -13.85 23.87
CA ALA A 14 -25.94 -14.76 23.80
C ALA A 14 -27.13 -14.27 24.69
N ALA A 15 -26.83 -13.80 25.90
CA ALA A 15 -27.84 -13.21 26.77
C ALA A 15 -28.50 -11.95 26.17
N ALA A 16 -27.68 -11.08 25.55
CA ALA A 16 -28.15 -9.87 24.90
C ALA A 16 -29.00 -10.17 23.64
N GLU A 17 -28.61 -11.18 22.86
CA GLU A 17 -29.39 -11.62 21.70
C GLU A 17 -30.72 -12.24 22.13
N ALA A 18 -30.73 -13.09 23.17
CA ALA A 18 -31.95 -13.68 23.73
C ALA A 18 -32.91 -12.61 24.31
N ALA A 19 -32.37 -11.51 24.82
CA ALA A 19 -33.14 -10.36 25.29
C ALA A 19 -33.61 -9.42 24.15
N GLY A 20 -33.21 -9.68 22.90
CA GLY A 20 -33.58 -8.87 21.73
C GLY A 20 -32.83 -7.55 21.58
N TYR A 21 -31.73 -7.33 22.30
CA TYR A 21 -30.97 -6.10 22.23
C TYR A 21 -30.02 -6.04 21.03
N LEU A 22 -29.57 -7.18 20.51
CA LEU A 22 -28.68 -7.29 19.36
C LEU A 22 -28.91 -8.61 18.62
N ARG A 23 -28.29 -8.73 17.45
CA ARG A 23 -28.08 -9.97 16.71
C ARG A 23 -26.59 -10.16 16.43
N VAL A 24 -26.05 -11.31 16.75
CA VAL A 24 -24.66 -11.66 16.41
C VAL A 24 -24.62 -12.15 14.98
N VAL A 25 -24.23 -11.27 14.07
CA VAL A 25 -24.17 -11.56 12.63
C VAL A 25 -22.88 -12.22 12.19
N GLY A 26 -21.79 -12.13 12.98
CA GLY A 26 -20.53 -12.73 12.58
C GLY A 26 -19.52 -12.86 13.71
N VAL A 27 -18.53 -13.74 13.47
CA VAL A 27 -17.33 -13.86 14.27
C VAL A 27 -16.12 -13.60 13.37
N TRP A 28 -15.19 -12.80 13.86
CA TRP A 28 -14.00 -12.46 13.08
C TRP A 28 -12.75 -12.36 13.93
N SER A 29 -11.60 -12.51 13.25
CA SER A 29 -10.28 -12.22 13.78
C SER A 29 -9.37 -11.70 12.68
N HIS A 30 -8.08 -11.51 13.00
CA HIS A 30 -7.08 -11.05 12.04
C HIS A 30 -5.76 -11.81 12.21
N LEU A 31 -5.15 -12.24 11.11
CA LEU A 31 -3.89 -12.94 11.11
C LEU A 31 -2.73 -11.95 11.25
N ALA A 32 -1.83 -12.23 12.18
CA ALA A 32 -0.72 -11.34 12.49
C ALA A 32 0.45 -11.45 11.48
N ARG A 33 0.62 -12.61 10.84
CA ARG A 33 1.76 -12.93 9.96
C ARG A 33 1.32 -13.68 8.70
N ALA A 34 0.20 -13.29 8.11
CA ALA A 34 -0.28 -13.91 6.88
C ALA A 34 0.60 -13.57 5.66
N ASP A 35 1.38 -12.51 5.75
CA ASP A 35 2.41 -12.09 4.80
C ASP A 35 3.68 -12.95 4.84
N GLU A 36 3.77 -13.87 5.79
CA GLU A 36 4.81 -14.90 5.89
C GLU A 36 4.16 -16.31 5.73
N PRO A 37 3.87 -16.77 4.50
CA PRO A 37 3.23 -18.06 4.27
C PRO A 37 4.00 -19.21 4.92
N GLY A 38 3.26 -20.10 5.60
CA GLY A 38 3.86 -21.22 6.35
C GLY A 38 4.33 -20.84 7.75
N HIS A 39 4.24 -19.60 8.19
CA HIS A 39 4.63 -19.24 9.56
C HIS A 39 3.71 -19.94 10.60
N PRO A 40 4.28 -20.60 11.63
CA PRO A 40 3.50 -21.42 12.58
C PRO A 40 2.39 -20.67 13.32
N SER A 41 2.50 -19.34 13.45
CA SER A 41 1.44 -18.55 14.09
C SER A 41 0.15 -18.54 13.28
N CYS A 42 0.21 -18.68 11.96
CA CYS A 42 -0.99 -18.70 11.11
C CYS A 42 -1.84 -19.95 11.41
N ALA A 43 -1.21 -21.12 11.45
CA ALA A 43 -1.90 -22.38 11.80
C ALA A 43 -2.51 -22.31 13.21
N ARG A 44 -1.75 -21.82 14.20
CA ARG A 44 -2.23 -21.64 15.57
C ARG A 44 -3.40 -20.65 15.66
N GLN A 45 -3.33 -19.53 14.95
CA GLN A 45 -4.42 -18.55 14.93
C GLN A 45 -5.67 -19.09 14.22
N LEU A 46 -5.50 -19.88 13.17
CA LEU A 46 -6.59 -20.55 12.48
C LEU A 46 -7.31 -21.56 13.40
N GLU A 47 -6.56 -22.37 14.14
CA GLU A 47 -7.12 -23.32 15.11
C GLU A 47 -7.83 -22.61 16.26
N ASN A 48 -7.24 -21.56 16.82
CA ASN A 48 -7.86 -20.72 17.83
C ASN A 48 -9.19 -20.10 17.32
N PHE A 49 -9.22 -19.66 16.08
CA PHE A 49 -10.42 -19.09 15.49
C PHE A 49 -11.53 -20.14 15.30
N ARG A 50 -11.18 -21.34 14.83
CA ARG A 50 -12.13 -22.47 14.73
C ARG A 50 -12.73 -22.85 16.11
N SER A 51 -11.87 -22.91 17.11
CA SER A 51 -12.27 -23.18 18.50
C SER A 51 -13.22 -22.08 19.02
N ALA A 52 -12.88 -20.80 18.79
CA ALA A 52 -13.68 -19.66 19.20
C ALA A 52 -15.07 -19.66 18.54
N ALA A 53 -15.14 -19.94 17.24
CA ALA A 53 -16.42 -20.09 16.52
C ALA A 53 -17.25 -21.26 17.05
N GLY A 54 -16.60 -22.37 17.42
CA GLY A 54 -17.24 -23.50 18.07
C GLY A 54 -17.84 -23.17 19.44
N ILE A 55 -17.16 -22.37 20.26
CA ILE A 55 -17.67 -21.87 21.55
C ILE A 55 -18.91 -21.01 21.32
N ALA A 56 -18.90 -20.08 20.38
CA ALA A 56 -20.06 -19.24 20.07
C ALA A 56 -21.29 -20.05 19.66
N ARG A 57 -21.11 -21.06 18.80
CA ARG A 57 -22.19 -21.96 18.39
C ARG A 57 -22.75 -22.79 19.56
N ARG A 58 -21.88 -23.29 20.46
CA ARG A 58 -22.33 -24.03 21.65
C ARG A 58 -23.12 -23.17 22.65
N ALA A 59 -22.87 -21.87 22.67
CA ALA A 59 -23.62 -20.92 23.47
C ALA A 59 -24.97 -20.53 22.85
N GLY A 60 -25.38 -21.14 21.72
CA GLY A 60 -26.62 -20.88 21.03
C GLY A 60 -26.59 -19.75 20.00
N LEU A 61 -25.45 -19.10 19.79
CA LEU A 61 -25.30 -18.10 18.74
C LEU A 61 -25.22 -18.78 17.36
N ALA A 62 -25.86 -18.16 16.36
CA ALA A 62 -25.87 -18.62 14.97
C ALA A 62 -25.32 -17.52 14.03
N PRO A 63 -24.02 -17.21 14.10
CA PRO A 63 -23.45 -16.19 13.23
C PRO A 63 -23.57 -16.59 11.76
N ASP A 64 -24.01 -15.65 10.92
CA ASP A 64 -24.15 -15.85 9.48
C ASP A 64 -22.78 -15.95 8.79
N VAL A 65 -21.77 -15.24 9.33
CA VAL A 65 -20.48 -15.05 8.68
C VAL A 65 -19.32 -15.28 9.65
N LEU A 66 -18.40 -16.15 9.25
CA LEU A 66 -17.08 -16.29 9.84
C LEU A 66 -16.05 -15.68 8.90
N HIS A 67 -15.13 -14.82 9.39
CA HIS A 67 -14.13 -14.26 8.52
C HIS A 67 -12.80 -13.96 9.22
N LEU A 68 -11.69 -14.41 8.60
CA LEU A 68 -10.36 -14.33 9.15
C LEU A 68 -9.36 -13.69 8.17
N SER A 69 -9.45 -14.04 6.87
CA SER A 69 -8.45 -13.70 5.86
C SER A 69 -8.38 -12.21 5.54
N ASN A 70 -7.16 -11.66 5.58
CA ASN A 70 -6.75 -10.42 4.94
C ASN A 70 -6.27 -10.69 3.50
N SER A 71 -5.68 -9.70 2.79
CA SER A 71 -5.19 -9.88 1.42
C SER A 71 -4.21 -11.03 1.28
N ALA A 72 -3.24 -11.15 2.20
CA ALA A 72 -2.23 -12.21 2.14
C ALA A 72 -2.87 -13.59 2.31
N ALA A 73 -3.64 -13.80 3.37
CA ALA A 73 -4.32 -15.07 3.60
C ALA A 73 -5.36 -15.39 2.52
N THR A 74 -5.98 -14.39 1.90
CA THR A 74 -6.89 -14.61 0.77
C THR A 74 -6.18 -15.26 -0.41
N LEU A 75 -4.91 -14.90 -0.66
CA LEU A 75 -4.14 -15.44 -1.79
C LEU A 75 -3.35 -16.70 -1.43
N THR A 76 -2.96 -16.88 -0.16
CA THR A 76 -1.97 -17.91 0.23
C THR A 76 -2.49 -18.96 1.20
N LEU A 77 -3.68 -18.79 1.80
CA LEU A 77 -4.21 -19.67 2.85
C LEU A 77 -5.72 -19.95 2.65
N PRO A 78 -6.11 -20.75 1.65
CA PRO A 78 -7.52 -20.98 1.31
C PRO A 78 -8.35 -21.50 2.48
N GLU A 79 -7.77 -22.29 3.38
CA GLU A 79 -8.45 -22.84 4.57
C GLU A 79 -8.86 -21.78 5.61
N ALA A 80 -8.38 -20.53 5.46
CA ALA A 80 -8.75 -19.40 6.30
C ALA A 80 -9.82 -18.50 5.66
N HIS A 81 -10.35 -18.82 4.49
CA HIS A 81 -11.37 -18.00 3.81
C HIS A 81 -12.68 -17.95 4.59
N PHE A 82 -13.12 -19.10 5.13
CA PHE A 82 -14.43 -19.25 5.73
C PHE A 82 -15.55 -18.72 4.81
N ASP A 83 -16.44 -17.88 5.34
CA ASP A 83 -17.61 -17.38 4.59
C ASP A 83 -17.32 -16.05 3.88
N LEU A 84 -16.27 -15.31 4.31
CA LEU A 84 -15.93 -13.98 3.78
C LEU A 84 -14.44 -13.69 3.93
N VAL A 85 -13.88 -13.04 2.92
CA VAL A 85 -12.49 -12.52 2.92
C VAL A 85 -12.49 -10.99 2.94
N ARG A 86 -11.41 -10.40 3.48
CA ARG A 86 -11.24 -8.94 3.58
C ARG A 86 -9.98 -8.47 2.86
N PRO A 87 -9.92 -8.58 1.52
CA PRO A 87 -8.77 -8.10 0.76
C PRO A 87 -8.77 -6.57 0.75
N GLY A 88 -7.74 -5.96 1.33
CA GLY A 88 -7.48 -4.52 1.26
C GLY A 88 -6.50 -4.21 0.13
N LEU A 89 -5.21 -4.54 0.34
CA LEU A 89 -4.14 -4.24 -0.60
C LEU A 89 -4.35 -4.91 -1.97
N ALA A 90 -4.82 -6.16 -2.00
CA ALA A 90 -5.07 -6.88 -3.24
C ALA A 90 -6.13 -6.22 -4.13
N VAL A 91 -7.10 -5.48 -3.57
CA VAL A 91 -8.07 -4.69 -4.34
C VAL A 91 -7.40 -3.54 -5.10
N TYR A 92 -6.29 -3.01 -4.57
CA TYR A 92 -5.46 -2.03 -5.28
C TYR A 92 -4.53 -2.66 -6.31
N GLY A 93 -4.58 -3.98 -6.48
CA GLY A 93 -3.72 -4.72 -7.39
C GLY A 93 -2.28 -4.84 -6.93
N LEU A 94 -2.04 -4.70 -5.63
CA LEU A 94 -0.70 -4.78 -5.03
C LEU A 94 -0.51 -6.10 -4.29
N SER A 95 0.69 -6.71 -4.45
CA SER A 95 1.02 -7.93 -3.73
C SER A 95 1.09 -7.68 -2.22
N PRO A 96 0.38 -8.47 -1.41
CA PRO A 96 0.52 -8.45 0.04
C PRO A 96 1.76 -9.22 0.54
N VAL A 97 2.49 -9.88 -0.37
CA VAL A 97 3.70 -10.69 -0.10
C VAL A 97 4.82 -10.31 -1.08
N PRO A 98 5.20 -9.03 -1.16
CA PRO A 98 6.07 -8.53 -2.25
C PRO A 98 7.48 -9.16 -2.24
N ASP A 99 7.94 -9.68 -1.12
CA ASP A 99 9.24 -10.33 -1.00
C ASP A 99 9.23 -11.78 -1.54
N LEU A 100 8.04 -12.37 -1.70
CA LEU A 100 7.86 -13.73 -2.21
C LEU A 100 7.35 -13.72 -3.65
N ALA A 101 6.42 -12.83 -3.97
CA ALA A 101 5.78 -12.74 -5.26
C ALA A 101 5.41 -11.29 -5.59
N GLY A 102 5.80 -10.82 -6.75
CA GLY A 102 5.33 -9.55 -7.30
C GLY A 102 3.82 -9.57 -7.58
N SER A 103 3.24 -8.43 -7.94
CA SER A 103 1.79 -8.38 -8.22
C SER A 103 1.35 -9.26 -9.40
N ALA A 104 2.22 -9.45 -10.39
CA ALA A 104 1.88 -10.24 -11.57
C ALA A 104 1.68 -11.74 -11.29
N GLU A 105 2.45 -12.33 -10.38
CA GLU A 105 2.37 -13.77 -10.08
C GLU A 105 1.00 -14.20 -9.52
N PRO A 106 0.39 -13.48 -8.55
CA PRO A 106 -0.97 -13.77 -8.11
C PRO A 106 -2.04 -13.20 -9.05
N GLY A 107 -1.69 -12.73 -10.25
CA GLY A 107 -2.63 -12.16 -11.22
C GLY A 107 -3.15 -10.77 -10.84
N LEU A 108 -2.47 -10.04 -9.97
CA LEU A 108 -2.82 -8.69 -9.57
C LEU A 108 -2.22 -7.67 -10.54
N ARG A 109 -2.94 -6.58 -10.78
CA ARG A 109 -2.47 -5.45 -11.56
C ARG A 109 -2.66 -4.15 -10.77
N PRO A 110 -1.59 -3.39 -10.47
CA PRO A 110 -1.72 -2.13 -9.76
C PRO A 110 -2.69 -1.16 -10.42
N ALA A 111 -3.68 -0.68 -9.65
CA ALA A 111 -4.73 0.19 -10.15
C ALA A 111 -4.36 1.68 -10.10
N MET A 112 -3.35 2.05 -9.28
CA MET A 112 -2.96 3.44 -9.09
C MET A 112 -1.69 3.77 -9.86
N THR A 113 -1.70 4.93 -10.53
CA THR A 113 -0.50 5.59 -11.05
C THR A 113 -0.43 7.00 -10.45
N LEU A 114 0.71 7.34 -9.84
CA LEU A 114 0.96 8.71 -9.38
C LEU A 114 1.91 9.41 -10.34
N THR A 115 1.44 10.50 -10.94
CA THR A 115 2.23 11.31 -11.87
C THR A 115 2.32 12.76 -11.42
N ALA A 116 3.35 13.44 -11.91
CA ALA A 116 3.50 14.89 -11.85
C ALA A 116 4.09 15.39 -13.16
N ARG A 117 4.30 16.69 -13.27
CA ARG A 117 5.06 17.30 -14.36
C ARG A 117 6.22 18.10 -13.78
N LEU A 118 7.37 18.08 -14.44
CA LEU A 118 8.50 18.93 -14.02
C LEU A 118 8.09 20.40 -14.04
N ALA A 119 8.19 21.05 -12.89
CA ALA A 119 7.88 22.47 -12.75
C ALA A 119 9.05 23.36 -13.23
N SER A 120 10.27 22.85 -13.11
CA SER A 120 11.49 23.55 -13.53
C SER A 120 12.58 22.53 -13.87
N VAL A 121 13.40 22.88 -14.84
CA VAL A 121 14.59 22.10 -15.22
C VAL A 121 15.76 23.08 -15.34
N LYS A 122 16.92 22.74 -14.76
CA LYS A 122 18.11 23.60 -14.82
C LYS A 122 19.39 22.79 -14.86
N ARG A 123 20.35 23.24 -15.63
CA ARG A 123 21.73 22.74 -15.62
C ARG A 123 22.50 23.38 -14.48
N VAL A 124 23.28 22.60 -13.74
CA VAL A 124 24.04 23.05 -12.58
C VAL A 124 25.46 22.44 -12.60
N PRO A 125 26.48 23.15 -12.05
CA PRO A 125 27.83 22.63 -12.00
C PRO A 125 27.99 21.49 -10.99
N ALA A 126 29.16 20.84 -11.01
CA ALA A 126 29.60 19.94 -9.95
C ALA A 126 29.65 20.66 -8.58
N GLY A 127 29.40 19.93 -7.51
CA GLY A 127 29.42 20.46 -6.12
C GLY A 127 28.18 21.25 -5.72
N GLN A 128 27.18 21.42 -6.60
CA GLN A 128 25.94 22.11 -6.29
C GLN A 128 25.15 21.36 -5.19
N GLY A 129 24.91 22.05 -4.07
CA GLY A 129 24.04 21.52 -3.01
C GLY A 129 22.57 21.56 -3.39
N VAL A 130 21.83 20.49 -3.06
CA VAL A 130 20.40 20.32 -3.40
C VAL A 130 19.58 20.16 -2.16
N SER A 131 18.46 20.92 -2.08
CA SER A 131 17.47 20.88 -1.02
C SER A 131 18.01 21.20 0.38
N TYR A 132 17.18 21.03 1.41
CA TYR A 132 17.54 21.34 2.81
C TYR A 132 18.75 20.53 3.30
N GLY A 133 19.67 21.22 3.96
CA GLY A 133 20.86 20.64 4.55
C GLY A 133 21.93 20.22 3.53
N HIS A 134 21.70 20.45 2.22
CA HIS A 134 22.61 20.08 1.13
C HIS A 134 23.15 18.64 1.29
N ARG A 135 22.26 17.72 1.71
CA ARG A 135 22.62 16.31 1.89
C ARG A 135 22.97 15.60 0.57
N TYR A 136 22.50 16.13 -0.54
CA TYR A 136 22.90 15.77 -1.87
C TYR A 136 23.75 16.89 -2.46
N ARG A 137 24.88 16.52 -3.09
CA ARG A 137 25.70 17.41 -3.89
C ARG A 137 25.94 16.74 -5.24
N THR A 138 25.84 17.50 -6.30
CA THR A 138 26.10 17.00 -7.65
C THR A 138 27.57 16.58 -7.78
N ALA A 139 27.80 15.35 -8.22
CA ALA A 139 29.15 14.82 -8.41
C ALA A 139 29.85 15.41 -9.67
N ARG A 140 29.05 15.81 -10.63
CA ARG A 140 29.49 16.42 -11.90
C ARG A 140 28.48 17.49 -12.33
N GLU A 141 28.77 18.18 -13.41
CA GLU A 141 27.75 19.01 -14.06
C GLU A 141 26.57 18.13 -14.48
N THR A 142 25.35 18.54 -14.15
CA THR A 142 24.15 17.71 -14.31
C THR A 142 22.90 18.57 -14.52
N THR A 143 21.82 17.95 -14.96
CA THR A 143 20.50 18.55 -15.05
C THR A 143 19.66 18.17 -13.84
N LEU A 144 19.09 19.15 -13.15
CA LEU A 144 18.14 18.94 -12.05
C LEU A 144 16.71 19.26 -12.50
N GLY A 145 15.79 18.36 -12.19
CA GLY A 145 14.35 18.53 -12.38
C GLY A 145 13.62 18.77 -11.05
N LEU A 146 12.75 19.77 -10.98
CA LEU A 146 11.91 20.04 -9.83
C LEU A 146 10.54 19.41 -10.03
N VAL A 147 10.15 18.54 -9.11
CA VAL A 147 8.83 17.88 -9.07
C VAL A 147 7.96 18.54 -8.02
N PRO A 148 6.78 19.09 -8.37
CA PRO A 148 5.91 19.84 -7.45
C PRO A 148 4.99 18.89 -6.64
N LEU A 149 5.58 17.90 -5.99
CA LEU A 149 4.95 17.01 -5.02
C LEU A 149 5.87 16.84 -3.82
N GLY A 150 5.32 16.84 -2.63
CA GLY A 150 6.09 16.67 -1.41
C GLY A 150 5.35 15.89 -0.34
N TYR A 151 5.82 15.99 0.91
CA TYR A 151 5.22 15.19 1.98
C TYR A 151 3.80 15.66 2.37
N ALA A 152 3.40 16.89 2.04
CA ALA A 152 2.02 17.37 2.21
C ALA A 152 1.06 16.75 1.18
N ASP A 153 1.59 16.18 0.08
CA ASP A 153 0.82 15.46 -0.93
C ASP A 153 0.80 13.94 -0.68
N GLY A 154 1.62 13.47 0.25
CA GLY A 154 1.74 12.04 0.57
C GLY A 154 3.06 11.41 0.16
N VAL A 155 4.01 12.15 -0.43
CA VAL A 155 5.35 11.63 -0.75
C VAL A 155 6.14 11.44 0.55
N PRO A 156 6.62 10.22 0.88
CA PRO A 156 7.32 9.99 2.13
C PRO A 156 8.61 10.81 2.25
N ARG A 157 8.75 11.62 3.29
CA ARG A 157 10.01 12.36 3.55
C ARG A 157 11.18 11.40 3.79
N HIS A 158 10.91 10.19 4.30
CA HIS A 158 11.92 9.14 4.51
C HIS A 158 12.53 8.62 3.21
N ALA A 159 11.83 8.75 2.07
CA ALA A 159 12.35 8.39 0.75
C ALA A 159 13.33 9.44 0.17
N SER A 160 13.76 10.42 0.96
CA SER A 160 14.82 11.36 0.57
C SER A 160 16.08 10.61 0.14
N GLN A 161 16.65 10.95 -1.02
CA GLN A 161 17.82 10.33 -1.66
C GLN A 161 17.63 8.84 -2.05
N ALA A 162 16.43 8.30 -1.97
CA ALA A 162 16.16 6.89 -2.24
C ALA A 162 14.91 6.67 -3.13
N GLY A 163 13.94 7.57 -3.08
CA GLY A 163 12.67 7.42 -3.82
C GLY A 163 12.91 7.38 -5.33
N PRO A 164 12.47 6.31 -6.03
CA PRO A 164 12.64 6.18 -7.47
C PRO A 164 11.53 6.90 -8.22
N VAL A 165 11.86 7.45 -9.39
CA VAL A 165 10.88 8.01 -10.33
C VAL A 165 11.26 7.66 -11.77
N LEU A 166 10.30 7.65 -12.68
CA LEU A 166 10.53 7.57 -14.12
C LEU A 166 10.39 8.96 -14.74
N VAL A 167 11.39 9.42 -15.48
CA VAL A 167 11.36 10.64 -16.27
C VAL A 167 11.98 10.35 -17.64
N ALA A 168 11.35 10.78 -18.72
CA ALA A 168 11.84 10.59 -20.08
C ALA A 168 12.25 9.12 -20.40
N GLY A 169 11.49 8.14 -19.90
CA GLY A 169 11.73 6.71 -20.10
C GLY A 169 12.91 6.12 -19.32
N ARG A 170 13.47 6.85 -18.35
CA ARG A 170 14.58 6.41 -17.49
C ARG A 170 14.23 6.55 -16.03
N GLN A 171 14.66 5.59 -15.22
CA GLN A 171 14.55 5.69 -13.77
C GLN A 171 15.62 6.63 -13.21
N HIS A 172 15.21 7.47 -12.29
CA HIS A 172 16.04 8.41 -11.53
C HIS A 172 15.69 8.31 -10.05
N THR A 173 16.50 8.95 -9.21
CA THR A 173 16.31 8.95 -7.76
C THR A 173 16.14 10.37 -7.25
N VAL A 174 15.33 10.54 -6.22
CA VAL A 174 15.19 11.80 -5.48
C VAL A 174 16.56 12.30 -5.04
N ALA A 175 16.91 13.51 -5.42
CA ALA A 175 18.16 14.19 -5.08
C ALA A 175 17.97 15.14 -3.90
N GLY A 176 18.48 14.78 -2.74
CA GLY A 176 18.36 15.57 -1.52
C GLY A 176 17.09 15.27 -0.73
N THR A 177 16.65 16.20 0.08
CA THR A 177 15.53 16.05 1.01
C THR A 177 14.20 16.33 0.32
N VAL A 178 13.21 15.45 0.51
CA VAL A 178 11.82 15.73 0.13
C VAL A 178 11.29 16.85 1.01
N CYS A 179 10.79 17.93 0.37
CA CYS A 179 10.22 19.10 1.03
C CYS A 179 8.70 18.95 1.21
N MET A 180 8.06 19.98 1.75
CA MET A 180 6.60 19.99 1.96
C MET A 180 5.83 19.78 0.67
N ASP A 181 6.17 20.56 -0.37
CA ASP A 181 5.40 20.66 -1.61
C ASP A 181 6.21 20.29 -2.87
N GLN A 182 7.46 19.81 -2.69
CA GLN A 182 8.34 19.53 -3.81
C GLN A 182 9.52 18.62 -3.44
N PHE A 183 10.09 18.00 -4.46
CA PHE A 183 11.40 17.36 -4.40
C PHE A 183 12.18 17.58 -5.71
N VAL A 184 13.47 17.29 -5.69
CA VAL A 184 14.36 17.43 -6.83
C VAL A 184 14.81 16.04 -7.30
N VAL A 185 15.02 15.90 -8.60
CA VAL A 185 15.59 14.70 -9.23
C VAL A 185 16.84 15.09 -9.99
N ASP A 186 17.90 14.28 -9.88
CA ASP A 186 19.09 14.41 -10.73
C ASP A 186 18.87 13.59 -12.00
N LEU A 187 18.75 14.29 -13.13
CA LEU A 187 18.46 13.73 -14.44
C LEU A 187 19.73 13.41 -15.24
N GLY A 188 20.92 13.81 -14.73
CA GLY A 188 22.16 13.65 -15.46
C GLY A 188 22.19 14.46 -16.75
N ASP A 189 22.49 13.77 -17.83
CA ASP A 189 22.48 14.34 -19.18
C ASP A 189 21.22 13.95 -19.97
N ALA A 190 20.21 13.39 -19.31
CA ALA A 190 18.95 13.09 -19.97
C ALA A 190 18.26 14.38 -20.45
N PRO A 191 17.75 14.41 -21.68
CA PRO A 191 16.98 15.54 -22.15
C PRO A 191 15.69 15.65 -21.33
N ALA A 192 15.43 16.84 -20.81
CA ALA A 192 14.21 17.11 -20.05
C ALA A 192 13.84 18.58 -20.14
N ALA A 193 12.55 18.87 -20.11
CA ALA A 193 11.98 20.19 -20.13
C ALA A 193 10.90 20.38 -19.06
N PRO A 194 10.62 21.62 -18.64
CA PRO A 194 9.41 21.90 -17.84
C PRO A 194 8.17 21.37 -18.54
N GLY A 195 7.30 20.70 -17.79
CA GLY A 195 6.10 20.05 -18.32
C GLY A 195 6.25 18.56 -18.63
N ASP A 196 7.47 18.02 -18.70
CA ASP A 196 7.69 16.59 -18.90
C ASP A 196 7.10 15.76 -17.75
N GLU A 197 6.55 14.61 -18.10
CA GLU A 197 5.92 13.70 -17.13
C GLU A 197 6.96 13.06 -16.21
N VAL A 198 6.62 13.03 -14.94
CA VAL A 198 7.32 12.28 -13.90
C VAL A 198 6.36 11.24 -13.36
N VAL A 199 6.69 9.96 -13.43
CA VAL A 199 5.90 8.90 -12.81
C VAL A 199 6.59 8.47 -11.53
N LEU A 200 5.89 8.64 -10.40
CA LEU A 200 6.41 8.24 -9.10
C LEU A 200 6.21 6.75 -8.88
N PHE A 201 5.01 6.25 -9.15
CA PHE A 201 4.75 4.80 -9.16
C PHE A 201 3.57 4.48 -10.09
N GLY A 202 3.53 3.24 -10.55
CA GLY A 202 2.50 2.73 -11.45
C GLY A 202 2.52 1.22 -11.56
N PRO A 203 1.85 0.65 -12.59
CA PRO A 203 1.80 -0.80 -12.83
C PRO A 203 3.12 -1.40 -13.34
N GLY A 204 4.07 -0.59 -13.80
CA GLY A 204 5.36 -1.03 -14.33
C GLY A 204 5.39 -1.20 -15.86
N ASP A 205 4.32 -0.90 -16.56
CA ASP A 205 4.18 -1.13 -18.02
C ASP A 205 5.19 -0.35 -18.87
N ARG A 206 5.67 0.79 -18.37
CA ARG A 206 6.64 1.66 -19.06
C ARG A 206 8.02 1.62 -18.40
N GLY A 207 8.24 0.71 -17.44
CA GLY A 207 9.44 0.64 -16.62
C GLY A 207 9.43 1.61 -15.43
N GLU A 208 8.29 2.18 -15.10
CA GLU A 208 8.11 3.00 -13.90
C GLU A 208 8.20 2.16 -12.62
N PRO A 209 8.67 2.74 -11.50
CA PRO A 209 8.67 2.06 -10.21
C PRO A 209 7.26 1.72 -9.75
N GLY A 210 7.13 0.68 -8.94
CA GLY A 210 5.89 0.33 -8.25
C GLY A 210 5.78 0.96 -6.86
N ALA A 211 4.61 0.85 -6.24
CA ALA A 211 4.41 1.28 -4.86
C ALA A 211 5.32 0.53 -3.87
N ALA A 212 5.69 -0.72 -4.18
CA ALA A 212 6.63 -1.50 -3.39
C ALA A 212 8.06 -0.93 -3.40
N ASP A 213 8.49 -0.33 -4.52
CA ASP A 213 9.80 0.31 -4.62
C ASP A 213 9.88 1.56 -3.72
N TRP A 214 8.81 2.34 -3.70
CA TRP A 214 8.66 3.47 -2.79
C TRP A 214 8.59 3.04 -1.33
N ALA A 215 7.88 1.93 -1.05
CA ALA A 215 7.81 1.37 0.29
C ALA A 215 9.21 0.96 0.80
N ARG A 216 10.00 0.27 -0.02
CA ARG A 216 11.40 -0.06 0.31
C ARG A 216 12.25 1.18 0.55
N ALA A 217 12.15 2.17 -0.35
CA ALA A 217 12.90 3.43 -0.24
C ALA A 217 12.54 4.23 1.02
N ALA A 218 11.32 4.10 1.52
CA ALA A 218 10.81 4.79 2.70
C ALA A 218 10.81 3.92 3.97
N HIS A 219 11.31 2.68 3.92
CA HIS A 219 11.26 1.71 5.02
C HIS A 219 9.86 1.50 5.60
N THR A 220 8.89 1.28 4.72
CA THR A 220 7.49 1.07 5.06
C THR A 220 6.85 0.01 4.16
N ILE A 221 5.52 -0.04 4.10
CA ILE A 221 4.73 -1.00 3.31
C ILE A 221 3.94 -0.32 2.19
N SER A 222 3.61 -1.07 1.15
CA SER A 222 2.86 -0.55 -0.01
C SER A 222 1.51 0.06 0.36
N HIS A 223 0.84 -0.44 1.41
CA HIS A 223 -0.40 0.15 1.93
C HIS A 223 -0.20 1.63 2.29
N GLU A 224 0.86 1.95 3.02
CA GLU A 224 1.13 3.32 3.45
C GLU A 224 1.39 4.22 2.24
N ILE A 225 2.08 3.74 1.22
CA ILE A 225 2.35 4.51 0.01
C ILE A 225 1.05 4.92 -0.68
N VAL A 226 0.15 3.98 -0.96
CA VAL A 226 -1.07 4.27 -1.72
C VAL A 226 -2.15 4.99 -0.93
N THR A 227 -2.21 4.77 0.39
CA THR A 227 -3.22 5.41 1.24
C THR A 227 -2.86 6.83 1.66
N ARG A 228 -1.58 7.22 1.61
CA ARG A 228 -1.10 8.55 2.01
C ARG A 228 -1.40 9.65 1.00
N ILE A 229 -1.66 9.33 -0.26
CA ILE A 229 -1.86 10.34 -1.29
C ILE A 229 -3.05 11.22 -0.91
N GLY A 230 -2.75 12.49 -0.65
CA GLY A 230 -3.69 13.46 -0.09
C GLY A 230 -4.73 13.98 -1.07
N ALA A 231 -5.71 14.70 -0.56
CA ALA A 231 -6.78 15.30 -1.36
C ALA A 231 -6.31 16.44 -2.29
N ARG A 232 -5.10 16.98 -2.05
CA ARG A 232 -4.48 17.98 -2.92
C ARG A 232 -4.10 17.40 -4.29
N VAL A 233 -3.89 16.08 -4.39
CA VAL A 233 -3.60 15.39 -5.65
C VAL A 233 -4.92 15.03 -6.34
N PRO A 234 -5.24 15.63 -7.50
CA PRO A 234 -6.46 15.30 -8.23
C PRO A 234 -6.46 13.83 -8.65
N ARG A 235 -7.63 13.19 -8.55
CA ARG A 235 -7.82 11.81 -8.98
C ARG A 235 -8.63 11.77 -10.27
N THR A 236 -8.13 11.06 -11.26
CA THR A 236 -8.83 10.70 -12.48
C THR A 236 -9.04 9.20 -12.53
N TYR A 237 -10.19 8.78 -13.01
CA TYR A 237 -10.53 7.35 -13.14
C TYR A 237 -10.60 7.03 -14.62
N THR A 238 -9.92 5.94 -15.02
CA THR A 238 -9.89 5.45 -16.41
C THR A 238 -10.58 4.09 -16.49
N GLY A 239 -11.08 3.72 -17.66
CA GLY A 239 -11.75 2.42 -17.87
C GLY A 239 -13.17 2.34 -17.29
N LEU A 240 -13.72 3.44 -16.79
CA LEU A 240 -15.15 3.50 -16.47
C LEU A 240 -15.91 3.73 -17.78
N SER A 241 -16.74 2.77 -18.19
CA SER A 241 -17.77 3.02 -19.19
C SER A 241 -18.71 4.09 -18.67
N ALA A 242 -19.15 5.01 -19.54
CA ALA A 242 -20.18 5.97 -19.17
C ALA A 242 -21.43 5.25 -18.64
N PRO A 243 -22.16 5.83 -17.66
CA PRO A 243 -23.43 5.25 -17.24
C PRO A 243 -24.36 5.20 -18.45
N GLY A 244 -24.55 4.03 -19.05
CA GLY A 244 -25.40 3.83 -20.23
C GLY A 244 -24.87 2.80 -21.23
N ASP A 245 -23.61 2.34 -21.15
CA ASP A 245 -23.00 1.37 -22.05
C ASP A 245 -23.12 -0.10 -21.55
N ARG A 246 -24.15 -0.45 -20.81
CA ARG A 246 -24.52 -1.83 -20.45
C ARG A 246 -25.91 -2.15 -20.88
#